data_066d427939c1b6588ae44d522a00cfff
#
_entry.id   066d427939c1b6588ae44d522a00cfff
#
_cell.length_a   1.000
_cell.length_b   1.000
_cell.length_c   1.000
_cell.angle_alpha   90.00
_cell.angle_beta   90.00
_cell.angle_gamma   90.00
#
_symmetry.space_group_name_H-M   'P 1'
#
loop_
_entity.id
_entity.type
_entity.pdbx_description
1 polymer ?
#
loop_
_entity_poly.entity_id
_entity_poly.type
_entity_poly.pdbx_seq_one_letter_code
_entity_poly.pdbx_strand_id
1 'polypeptide(L)'
;MLLTDIQSFLSYLESVKQYSPNTLKGYDRDLKKMSAYLSGLAIEDWKLVKEHDLRTFVNLERRRGLSPRSIQRLLSSCRTFFEYLLTENKIKLSPAQNITSPKLPQLLPKAMDADLVQRLLDFKPKGIIEVRDKALAELLYSSGLRLSEICLLNINDLDIQERTCRVTGKGNKTR
;
A
#
# COMPACT_ATOMS: atom_id res chain seq x y z
N MET A 1 14.25 11.85 -18.85
CA MET A 1 15.02 11.98 -17.60
C MET A 1 14.18 11.72 -16.36
N LEU A 2 13.00 12.33 -16.19
CA LEU A 2 12.15 12.13 -14.99
C LEU A 2 11.77 10.65 -14.73
N LEU A 3 11.35 9.90 -15.74
CA LEU A 3 10.93 8.51 -15.59
C LEU A 3 12.08 7.55 -15.27
N THR A 4 13.27 7.82 -15.77
CA THR A 4 14.47 7.00 -15.50
C THR A 4 14.82 7.05 -13.99
N ASP A 5 14.78 8.24 -13.39
CA ASP A 5 15.07 8.39 -11.96
C ASP A 5 14.00 7.72 -11.09
N ILE A 6 12.73 7.75 -11.51
CA ILE A 6 11.66 7.02 -10.83
C ILE A 6 11.92 5.51 -10.87
N GLN A 7 12.35 4.96 -12.00
CA GLN A 7 12.67 3.54 -12.11
C GLN A 7 13.86 3.16 -11.23
N SER A 8 14.94 3.94 -11.24
CA SER A 8 16.10 3.73 -10.37
C SER A 8 15.71 3.74 -8.89
N PHE A 9 14.85 4.68 -8.50
CA PHE A 9 14.31 4.76 -7.14
C PHE A 9 13.48 3.53 -6.75
N LEU A 10 12.60 3.06 -7.63
CA LEU A 10 11.78 1.87 -7.36
C LEU A 10 12.65 0.61 -7.23
N SER A 11 13.67 0.45 -8.07
CA SER A 11 14.65 -0.63 -7.95
C SER A 11 15.44 -0.55 -6.64
N TYR A 12 15.82 0.65 -6.20
CA TYR A 12 16.44 0.86 -4.89
C TYR A 12 15.52 0.47 -3.74
N LEU A 13 14.24 0.85 -3.79
CA LEU A 13 13.27 0.46 -2.77
C LEU A 13 13.03 -1.06 -2.73
N GLU A 14 13.05 -1.72 -3.86
CA GLU A 14 12.88 -3.17 -3.97
C GLU A 14 14.10 -3.91 -3.43
N SER A 15 15.29 -3.60 -3.96
CA SER A 15 16.52 -4.36 -3.69
C SER A 15 17.15 -4.04 -2.33
N VAL A 16 17.19 -2.74 -1.96
CA VAL A 16 17.89 -2.29 -0.74
C VAL A 16 16.94 -2.15 0.45
N LYS A 17 15.75 -1.56 0.22
CA LYS A 17 14.78 -1.30 1.30
C LYS A 17 13.75 -2.41 1.47
N GLN A 18 13.71 -3.40 0.57
CA GLN A 18 12.79 -4.55 0.60
C GLN A 18 11.31 -4.15 0.76
N TYR A 19 10.89 -3.13 0.05
CA TYR A 19 9.50 -2.68 0.07
C TYR A 19 8.59 -3.72 -0.58
N SER A 20 7.37 -3.85 -0.04
CA SER A 20 6.39 -4.79 -0.60
C SER A 20 5.98 -4.42 -2.04
N PRO A 21 5.68 -5.41 -2.90
CA PRO A 21 5.24 -5.15 -4.29
C PRO A 21 4.05 -4.20 -4.37
N ASN A 22 3.13 -4.26 -3.41
CA ASN A 22 1.97 -3.36 -3.37
C ASN A 22 2.36 -1.90 -3.07
N THR A 23 3.37 -1.69 -2.23
CA THR A 23 3.92 -0.36 -1.95
C THR A 23 4.62 0.20 -3.18
N LEU A 24 5.44 -0.63 -3.86
CA LEU A 24 6.14 -0.26 -5.09
C LEU A 24 5.16 0.14 -6.20
N LYS A 25 4.11 -0.68 -6.43
CA LYS A 25 3.03 -0.36 -7.40
C LYS A 25 2.30 0.95 -7.05
N GLY A 26 2.08 1.20 -5.76
CA GLY A 26 1.47 2.45 -5.28
C GLY A 26 2.35 3.67 -5.56
N TYR A 27 3.64 3.57 -5.23
CA TYR A 27 4.62 4.62 -5.44
C TYR A 27 4.87 4.88 -6.93
N ASP A 28 5.02 3.84 -7.74
CA ASP A 28 5.16 3.96 -9.20
C ASP A 28 4.03 4.79 -9.80
N ARG A 29 2.78 4.43 -9.49
CA ARG A 29 1.60 5.13 -9.97
C ARG A 29 1.58 6.60 -9.53
N ASP A 30 1.89 6.87 -8.26
CA ASP A 30 1.85 8.22 -7.71
C ASP A 30 2.96 9.11 -8.31
N LEU A 31 4.17 8.58 -8.46
CA LEU A 31 5.31 9.30 -9.04
C LEU A 31 5.17 9.51 -10.55
N LYS A 32 4.61 8.55 -11.30
CA LYS A 32 4.29 8.73 -12.72
C LYS A 32 3.25 9.84 -12.94
N LYS A 33 2.25 9.94 -12.08
CA LYS A 33 1.30 11.06 -12.13
C LYS A 33 1.99 12.40 -11.89
N MET A 34 2.87 12.47 -10.90
CA MET A 34 3.65 13.67 -10.62
C MET A 34 4.54 14.04 -11.81
N SER A 35 5.26 13.08 -12.38
CA SER A 35 6.12 13.29 -13.55
C SER A 35 5.30 13.81 -14.74
N ALA A 36 4.15 13.23 -15.05
CA ALA A 36 3.28 13.69 -16.14
C ALA A 36 2.77 15.13 -15.91
N TYR A 37 2.42 15.48 -14.66
CA TYR A 37 2.03 16.83 -14.30
C TYR A 37 3.17 17.83 -14.52
N LEU A 38 4.38 17.51 -14.05
CA LEU A 38 5.56 18.36 -14.21
C LEU A 38 5.96 18.54 -15.67
N SER A 39 5.91 17.47 -16.47
CA SER A 39 6.14 17.56 -17.93
C SER A 39 5.13 18.47 -18.61
N GLY A 40 3.88 18.50 -18.16
CA GLY A 40 2.87 19.45 -18.64
C GLY A 40 3.18 20.92 -18.31
N LEU A 41 4.06 21.17 -17.35
CA LEU A 41 4.59 22.50 -17.00
C LEU A 41 5.96 22.77 -17.67
N ALA A 42 6.41 21.93 -18.59
CA ALA A 42 7.75 21.95 -19.20
C ALA A 42 8.90 21.83 -18.17
N ILE A 43 8.65 21.19 -17.01
CA ILE A 43 9.67 20.88 -16.00
C ILE A 43 10.17 19.47 -16.26
N GLU A 44 11.36 19.34 -16.83
CA GLU A 44 11.97 18.05 -17.22
C GLU A 44 13.15 17.64 -16.34
N ASP A 45 13.56 18.50 -15.40
CA ASP A 45 14.63 18.23 -14.43
C ASP A 45 14.09 18.40 -12.99
N TRP A 46 14.40 17.42 -12.13
CA TRP A 46 14.04 17.43 -10.70
C TRP A 46 14.63 18.62 -9.94
N LYS A 47 15.75 19.19 -10.41
CA LYS A 47 16.36 20.38 -9.82
C LYS A 47 15.49 21.62 -9.95
N LEU A 48 14.63 21.66 -10.95
CA LEU A 48 13.75 22.79 -11.22
C LEU A 48 12.43 22.73 -10.44
N VAL A 49 12.11 21.56 -9.86
CA VAL A 49 10.86 21.37 -9.11
C VAL A 49 10.89 22.16 -7.80
N LYS A 50 9.89 23.00 -7.63
CA LYS A 50 9.72 23.83 -6.42
C LYS A 50 8.61 23.28 -5.54
N GLU A 51 8.62 23.68 -4.27
CA GLU A 51 7.55 23.34 -3.31
C GLU A 51 6.16 23.73 -3.84
N HIS A 52 6.06 24.89 -4.50
CA HIS A 52 4.80 25.37 -5.08
C HIS A 52 4.23 24.41 -6.13
N ASP A 53 5.08 23.84 -6.98
CA ASP A 53 4.66 22.91 -8.04
C ASP A 53 4.05 21.65 -7.44
N LEU A 54 4.71 21.08 -6.43
CA LEU A 54 4.18 19.91 -5.71
C LEU A 54 2.91 20.25 -4.93
N ARG A 55 2.84 21.39 -4.30
CA ARG A 55 1.64 21.83 -3.57
C ARG A 55 0.46 21.98 -4.53
N THR A 56 0.69 22.54 -5.70
CA THR A 56 -0.34 22.67 -6.75
C THR A 56 -0.76 21.32 -7.29
N PHE A 57 0.18 20.41 -7.55
CA PHE A 57 -0.10 19.03 -7.95
C PHE A 57 -0.99 18.30 -6.92
N VAL A 58 -0.63 18.34 -5.65
CA VAL A 58 -1.41 17.70 -4.57
C VAL A 58 -2.82 18.27 -4.50
N ASN A 59 -2.98 19.60 -4.62
CA ASN A 59 -4.28 20.25 -4.64
C ASN A 59 -5.11 19.85 -5.87
N LEU A 60 -4.47 19.69 -7.03
CA LEU A 60 -5.12 19.20 -8.24
C LEU A 60 -5.66 17.78 -8.05
N GLU A 61 -4.84 16.86 -7.53
CA GLU A 61 -5.25 15.49 -7.25
C GLU A 61 -6.38 15.43 -6.20
N ARG A 62 -6.35 16.31 -5.21
CA ARG A 62 -7.46 16.47 -4.25
C ARG A 62 -8.75 16.92 -4.91
N ARG A 63 -8.69 17.91 -5.82
CA ARG A 63 -9.87 18.37 -6.60
C ARG A 63 -10.41 17.30 -7.53
N ARG A 64 -9.56 16.39 -8.03
CA ARG A 64 -9.94 15.21 -8.82
C ARG A 64 -10.59 14.11 -7.99
N GLY A 65 -10.80 14.31 -6.70
CA GLY A 65 -11.48 13.37 -5.82
C GLY A 65 -10.57 12.31 -5.19
N LEU A 66 -9.25 12.49 -5.20
CA LEU A 66 -8.37 11.55 -4.52
C LEU A 66 -8.63 11.58 -3.00
N SER A 67 -8.87 10.41 -2.41
CA SER A 67 -9.18 10.31 -0.98
C SER A 67 -8.03 10.83 -0.10
N PRO A 68 -8.32 11.36 1.12
CA PRO A 68 -7.28 11.85 2.04
C PRO A 68 -6.19 10.81 2.32
N ARG A 69 -6.54 9.53 2.41
CA ARG A 69 -5.60 8.42 2.60
C ARG A 69 -4.68 8.22 1.38
N SER A 70 -5.24 8.39 0.18
CA SER A 70 -4.45 8.32 -1.06
C SER A 70 -3.53 9.55 -1.21
N ILE A 71 -3.96 10.72 -0.78
CA ILE A 71 -3.11 11.93 -0.72
C ILE A 71 -1.96 11.75 0.27
N GLN A 72 -2.20 11.13 1.43
CA GLN A 72 -1.10 10.82 2.36
C GLN A 72 -0.07 9.88 1.75
N ARG A 73 -0.52 8.81 1.04
CA ARG A 73 0.39 7.89 0.35
C ARG A 73 1.18 8.63 -0.74
N LEU A 74 0.50 9.44 -1.55
CA LEU A 74 1.13 10.26 -2.60
C LEU A 74 2.20 11.18 -2.03
N LEU A 75 1.93 11.87 -0.93
CA LEU A 75 2.93 12.71 -0.24
C LEU A 75 4.07 11.88 0.34
N SER A 76 3.79 10.69 0.87
CA SER A 76 4.82 9.77 1.36
C SER A 76 5.73 9.32 0.23
N SER A 77 5.18 8.94 -0.94
CA SER A 77 5.98 8.55 -2.10
C SER A 77 6.85 9.71 -2.62
N CYS A 78 6.29 10.93 -2.68
CA CYS A 78 7.06 12.12 -3.07
C CYS A 78 8.21 12.40 -2.09
N ARG A 79 7.97 12.38 -0.78
CA ARG A 79 9.01 12.63 0.23
C ARG A 79 10.13 11.60 0.13
N THR A 80 9.80 10.31 0.13
CA THR A 80 10.80 9.24 0.02
C THR A 80 11.58 9.33 -1.28
N PHE A 81 10.94 9.72 -2.38
CA PHE A 81 11.59 9.91 -3.66
C PHE A 81 12.57 11.11 -3.65
N PHE A 82 12.15 12.26 -3.14
CA PHE A 82 13.03 13.42 -3.06
C PHE A 82 14.16 13.23 -2.03
N GLU A 83 13.94 12.47 -0.96
CA GLU A 83 15.02 12.03 -0.05
C GLU A 83 16.04 11.15 -0.77
N TYR A 84 15.58 10.21 -1.61
CA TYR A 84 16.47 9.42 -2.45
C TYR A 84 17.29 10.31 -3.41
N LEU A 85 16.65 11.28 -4.08
CA LEU A 85 17.36 12.19 -4.98
C LEU A 85 18.38 13.08 -4.24
N LEU A 86 18.13 13.45 -2.99
CA LEU A 86 19.10 14.14 -2.11
C LEU A 86 20.30 13.24 -1.81
N THR A 87 20.05 11.97 -1.45
CA THR A 87 21.10 10.98 -1.16
C THR A 87 21.99 10.72 -2.37
N GLU A 88 21.38 10.69 -3.57
CA GLU A 88 22.09 10.54 -4.85
C GLU A 88 22.73 11.86 -5.35
N ASN A 89 22.68 12.93 -4.56
CA ASN A 89 23.20 14.26 -4.95
C ASN A 89 22.60 14.82 -6.25
N LYS A 90 21.41 14.35 -6.63
CA LYS A 90 20.70 14.83 -7.84
C LYS A 90 20.00 16.15 -7.63
N ILE A 91 19.64 16.47 -6.39
CA ILE A 91 19.06 17.76 -5.96
C ILE A 91 19.75 18.25 -4.70
N LYS A 92 19.59 19.53 -4.37
CA LYS A 92 20.17 20.15 -3.16
C LYS A 92 19.16 20.34 -2.03
N LEU A 93 17.89 20.42 -2.36
CA LEU A 93 16.78 20.65 -1.42
C LEU A 93 15.58 19.80 -1.83
N SER A 94 14.86 19.24 -0.85
CA SER A 94 13.62 18.52 -1.10
C SER A 94 12.44 19.48 -1.19
N PRO A 95 11.74 19.55 -2.33
CA PRO A 95 10.55 20.36 -2.46
C PRO A 95 9.33 19.80 -1.70
N ALA A 96 9.43 18.56 -1.17
CA ALA A 96 8.34 17.88 -0.47
C ALA A 96 8.37 18.08 1.06
N GLN A 97 9.41 18.73 1.60
CA GLN A 97 9.67 18.77 3.04
C GLN A 97 8.56 19.46 3.84
N ASN A 98 8.07 20.61 3.36
CA ASN A 98 7.13 21.47 4.11
C ASN A 98 5.66 21.27 3.71
N ILE A 99 5.35 20.27 2.86
CA ILE A 99 3.97 20.02 2.46
C ILE A 99 3.29 19.18 3.53
N THR A 100 2.26 19.74 4.16
CA THR A 100 1.50 19.06 5.22
C THR A 100 0.55 18.00 4.65
N SER A 101 0.53 16.85 5.31
CA SER A 101 -0.44 15.79 4.98
C SER A 101 -1.81 16.11 5.56
N PRO A 102 -2.92 15.75 4.86
CA PRO A 102 -4.26 15.91 5.41
C PRO A 102 -4.42 15.04 6.67
N LYS A 103 -5.11 15.58 7.67
CA LYS A 103 -5.53 14.79 8.84
C LYS A 103 -6.57 13.77 8.38
N LEU A 104 -6.37 12.50 8.74
CA LEU A 104 -7.38 11.46 8.52
C LEU A 104 -8.36 11.46 9.69
N PRO A 105 -9.66 11.35 9.42
CA PRO A 105 -10.61 11.02 10.48
C PRO A 105 -10.24 9.66 11.08
N GLN A 106 -10.20 9.56 12.39
CA GLN A 106 -10.10 8.28 13.09
C GLN A 106 -11.44 7.57 12.94
N LEU A 107 -11.54 6.71 11.94
CA LEU A 107 -12.69 5.82 11.82
C LEU A 107 -12.50 4.68 12.81
N LEU A 108 -13.43 4.56 13.76
CA LEU A 108 -13.49 3.37 14.60
C LEU A 108 -13.70 2.14 13.71
N PRO A 109 -12.98 1.04 13.97
CA PRO A 109 -13.19 -0.19 13.24
C PRO A 109 -14.66 -0.61 13.38
N LYS A 110 -15.36 -0.84 12.27
CA LYS A 110 -16.68 -1.47 12.28
C LYS A 110 -16.47 -2.97 12.48
N ALA A 111 -16.33 -3.38 13.74
CA ALA A 111 -16.33 -4.79 14.06
C ALA A 111 -17.77 -5.34 13.87
N MET A 112 -17.87 -6.53 13.29
CA MET A 112 -19.14 -7.26 13.28
C MET A 112 -19.36 -7.84 14.67
N ASP A 113 -20.63 -7.87 15.10
CA ASP A 113 -21.01 -8.52 16.34
C ASP A 113 -20.75 -10.04 16.24
N ALA A 114 -20.29 -10.64 17.33
CA ALA A 114 -19.98 -12.07 17.39
C ALA A 114 -21.18 -12.94 17.02
N ASP A 115 -22.39 -12.57 17.51
CA ASP A 115 -23.64 -13.28 17.19
C ASP A 115 -23.98 -13.21 15.71
N LEU A 116 -23.69 -12.06 15.07
CA LEU A 116 -23.91 -11.90 13.63
C LEU A 116 -22.95 -12.77 12.82
N VAL A 117 -21.67 -12.84 13.23
CA VAL A 117 -20.67 -13.70 12.58
C VAL A 117 -21.05 -15.17 12.75
N GLN A 118 -21.49 -15.58 13.94
CA GLN A 118 -21.92 -16.95 14.20
C GLN A 118 -23.10 -17.33 13.29
N ARG A 119 -24.11 -16.47 13.17
CA ARG A 119 -25.25 -16.70 12.25
C ARG A 119 -24.79 -16.77 10.79
N LEU A 120 -23.83 -15.95 10.39
CA LEU A 120 -23.28 -15.97 9.04
C LEU A 120 -22.58 -17.30 8.72
N LEU A 121 -21.92 -17.91 9.71
CA LEU A 121 -21.20 -19.17 9.58
C LEU A 121 -22.10 -20.40 9.79
N ASP A 122 -23.28 -20.23 10.39
CA ASP A 122 -24.21 -21.33 10.67
C ASP A 122 -25.09 -21.67 9.47
N PHE A 123 -24.44 -22.15 8.38
CA PHE A 123 -25.15 -22.70 7.24
C PHE A 123 -24.61 -24.08 6.87
N LYS A 124 -25.46 -24.93 6.28
CA LYS A 124 -25.07 -26.24 5.77
C LYS A 124 -24.66 -26.11 4.31
N PRO A 125 -23.39 -26.35 3.98
CA PRO A 125 -22.91 -26.20 2.61
C PRO A 125 -23.51 -27.29 1.70
N LYS A 126 -23.96 -26.90 0.49
CA LYS A 126 -24.62 -27.79 -0.49
C LYS A 126 -23.72 -28.25 -1.62
N GLY A 127 -22.45 -27.94 -1.59
CA GLY A 127 -21.53 -28.34 -2.65
C GLY A 127 -20.09 -27.95 -2.31
N ILE A 128 -19.15 -28.39 -3.12
CA ILE A 128 -17.72 -28.26 -2.86
C ILE A 128 -17.28 -26.79 -2.72
N ILE A 129 -17.92 -25.89 -3.47
CA ILE A 129 -17.63 -24.45 -3.41
C ILE A 129 -18.07 -23.88 -2.06
N GLU A 130 -19.29 -24.20 -1.61
CA GLU A 130 -19.80 -23.73 -0.33
C GLU A 130 -19.03 -24.35 0.85
N VAL A 131 -18.57 -25.60 0.74
CA VAL A 131 -17.68 -26.22 1.73
C VAL A 131 -16.37 -25.43 1.85
N ARG A 132 -15.75 -25.12 0.71
CA ARG A 132 -14.53 -24.31 0.66
C ARG A 132 -14.77 -22.92 1.29
N ASP A 133 -15.83 -22.25 0.88
CA ASP A 133 -16.11 -20.87 1.32
C ASP A 133 -16.41 -20.82 2.82
N LYS A 134 -17.14 -21.83 3.35
CA LYS A 134 -17.35 -21.98 4.78
C LYS A 134 -16.04 -22.21 5.53
N ALA A 135 -15.20 -23.14 5.06
CA ALA A 135 -13.90 -23.41 5.69
C ALA A 135 -12.99 -22.17 5.69
N LEU A 136 -12.97 -21.40 4.61
CA LEU A 136 -12.22 -20.15 4.53
C LEU A 136 -12.74 -19.10 5.51
N ALA A 137 -14.07 -18.95 5.64
CA ALA A 137 -14.69 -17.98 6.52
C ALA A 137 -14.48 -18.35 8.00
N GLU A 138 -14.60 -19.63 8.35
CA GLU A 138 -14.31 -20.14 9.71
C GLU A 138 -12.83 -19.97 10.06
N LEU A 139 -11.92 -20.25 9.12
CA LEU A 139 -10.48 -20.07 9.33
C LEU A 139 -10.11 -18.59 9.51
N LEU A 140 -10.69 -17.69 8.73
CA LEU A 140 -10.49 -16.23 8.88
C LEU A 140 -10.96 -15.75 10.26
N TYR A 141 -12.12 -16.21 10.70
CA TYR A 141 -12.69 -15.80 11.97
C TYR A 141 -11.91 -16.36 13.17
N SER A 142 -11.58 -17.65 13.15
CA SER A 142 -10.90 -18.31 14.26
C SER A 142 -9.43 -17.91 14.43
N SER A 143 -8.72 -17.69 13.32
CA SER A 143 -7.27 -17.44 13.33
C SER A 143 -6.87 -15.97 13.14
N GLY A 144 -7.80 -15.11 12.74
CA GLY A 144 -7.51 -13.70 12.42
C GLY A 144 -6.50 -13.51 11.28
N LEU A 145 -6.45 -14.45 10.36
CA LEU A 145 -5.57 -14.38 9.17
C LEU A 145 -5.97 -13.20 8.27
N ARG A 146 -4.98 -12.60 7.61
CA ARG A 146 -5.25 -11.65 6.55
C ARG A 146 -5.66 -12.37 5.28
N LEU A 147 -6.47 -11.71 4.43
CA LEU A 147 -6.89 -12.28 3.15
C LEU A 147 -5.70 -12.78 2.31
N SER A 148 -4.61 -12.04 2.26
CA SER A 148 -3.40 -12.46 1.52
C SER A 148 -2.71 -13.68 2.14
N GLU A 149 -2.78 -13.85 3.45
CA GLU A 149 -2.18 -15.00 4.16
C GLU A 149 -2.98 -16.27 3.85
N ILE A 150 -4.30 -16.20 3.90
CA ILE A 150 -5.15 -17.36 3.58
C ILE A 150 -5.08 -17.74 2.09
N CYS A 151 -4.95 -16.77 1.18
CA CYS A 151 -4.78 -17.06 -0.26
C CYS A 151 -3.44 -17.77 -0.59
N LEU A 152 -2.43 -17.63 0.26
CA LEU A 152 -1.11 -18.24 0.09
C LEU A 152 -0.93 -19.50 0.94
N LEU A 153 -1.93 -19.86 1.76
CA LEU A 153 -1.87 -21.00 2.64
C LEU A 153 -1.88 -22.32 1.84
N ASN A 154 -0.98 -23.22 2.16
CA ASN A 154 -0.92 -24.55 1.60
C ASN A 154 -1.35 -25.60 2.65
N ILE A 155 -1.71 -26.79 2.19
CA ILE A 155 -2.10 -27.90 3.08
C ILE A 155 -0.97 -28.26 4.07
N ASN A 156 0.28 -28.16 3.63
CA ASN A 156 1.45 -28.44 4.46
C ASN A 156 1.70 -27.37 5.57
N ASP A 157 1.02 -26.25 5.49
CA ASP A 157 1.08 -25.19 6.51
C ASP A 157 0.06 -25.43 7.63
N LEU A 158 -0.80 -26.44 7.51
CA LEU A 158 -1.81 -26.81 8.47
C LEU A 158 -1.39 -28.04 9.27
N ASP A 159 -1.42 -27.92 10.59
CA ASP A 159 -1.38 -29.05 11.50
C ASP A 159 -2.79 -29.30 12.07
N ILE A 160 -3.44 -30.34 11.55
CA ILE A 160 -4.81 -30.68 11.94
C ILE A 160 -4.87 -31.27 13.34
N GLN A 161 -3.80 -31.98 13.78
CA GLN A 161 -3.73 -32.60 15.10
C GLN A 161 -3.56 -31.55 16.19
N GLU A 162 -2.61 -30.63 15.97
CA GLU A 162 -2.34 -29.52 16.90
C GLU A 162 -3.27 -28.33 16.67
N ARG A 163 -4.15 -28.36 15.66
CA ARG A 163 -5.08 -27.29 15.28
C ARG A 163 -4.36 -25.96 15.05
N THR A 164 -3.20 -26.00 14.47
CA THR A 164 -2.38 -24.80 14.18
C THR A 164 -2.19 -24.57 12.70
N CYS A 165 -1.94 -23.34 12.30
CA CYS A 165 -1.53 -22.99 10.95
C CYS A 165 -0.32 -22.07 10.99
N ARG A 166 0.64 -22.33 10.10
CA ARG A 166 1.85 -21.53 9.94
C ARG A 166 1.69 -20.57 8.77
N VAL A 167 1.79 -19.28 9.03
CA VAL A 167 1.66 -18.26 7.99
C VAL A 167 2.85 -17.31 7.99
N THR A 168 3.25 -16.91 6.79
CA THR A 168 4.28 -15.88 6.60
C THR A 168 3.61 -14.54 6.30
N GLY A 169 3.73 -13.61 7.23
CA GLY A 169 3.11 -12.30 7.16
C GLY A 169 4.02 -11.23 6.54
N LYS A 170 3.62 -9.97 6.72
CA LYS A 170 4.37 -8.80 6.24
C LYS A 170 5.80 -8.78 6.79
N GLY A 171 6.79 -8.60 5.90
CA GLY A 171 8.22 -8.59 6.26
C GLY A 171 8.80 -9.99 6.44
N ASN A 172 8.20 -11.00 5.81
CA ASN A 172 8.67 -12.41 5.84
C ASN A 172 8.73 -13.00 7.28
N LYS A 173 7.87 -12.51 8.17
CA LYS A 173 7.77 -13.02 9.54
C LYS A 173 6.76 -14.15 9.60
N THR A 174 7.21 -15.32 10.04
CA THR A 174 6.37 -16.50 10.28
C THR A 174 5.74 -16.43 11.66
N ARG A 175 4.48 -16.82 11.75
CA ARG A 175 3.72 -16.95 13.01
C ARG A 175 2.78 -18.14 12.95
#